data_12e589a9501b85acd52ef1561656a824
#
_entry.id   12e589a9501b85acd52ef1561656a824
#
_cell.length_a   1.000
_cell.length_b   1.000
_cell.length_c   1.000
_cell.angle_alpha   90.00
_cell.angle_beta   90.00
_cell.angle_gamma   90.00
#
_symmetry.space_group_name_H-M   'P 1'
#
loop_
_entity.id
_entity.type
_entity.pdbx_description
1 polymer ?
#
loop_
_entity_poly.entity_id
_entity_poly.type
_entity_poly.pdbx_seq_one_letter_code
_entity_poly.pdbx_strand_id
1 'polypeptide(L)'
;MSRKIQRKEQILDAALHVIVQNGYHQSRMDDIVSTSGLSKGAIYWYYKSKKDVYLDLVNHWVIRYSNSLLELPKEDISAGKQLNNLFETFFNQFEKDPIVFKALLEFWSLAGRDTEFNIKLEKVTHNFIQYIESIIKKGVESGEFKQVNPNIAAMSIMVVIEGISWFTLFEKNSVSAKEYIETVFEFILSGLLKRIES
;
A
#
# COMPACT_ATOMS: atom_id res chain seq x y z
N MET A 1 10.42 6.41 -21.77
CA MET A 1 10.60 7.05 -20.44
C MET A 1 11.74 8.05 -20.51
N SER A 2 11.62 9.26 -19.94
CA SER A 2 12.74 10.22 -19.99
C SER A 2 13.88 9.77 -19.07
N ARG A 3 15.14 10.08 -19.42
CA ARG A 3 16.32 9.77 -18.59
C ARG A 3 16.20 10.31 -17.16
N LYS A 4 15.47 11.41 -17.00
CA LYS A 4 15.18 12.03 -15.69
C LYS A 4 14.30 11.13 -14.81
N ILE A 5 13.26 10.53 -15.40
CA ILE A 5 12.35 9.61 -14.68
C ILE A 5 13.11 8.35 -14.25
N GLN A 6 13.85 7.73 -15.16
CA GLN A 6 14.65 6.54 -14.86
C GLN A 6 15.65 6.76 -13.71
N ARG A 7 16.33 7.92 -13.69
CA ARG A 7 17.25 8.26 -12.60
C ARG A 7 16.55 8.44 -11.27
N LYS A 8 15.35 9.05 -11.28
CA LYS A 8 14.54 9.22 -10.08
C LYS A 8 14.11 7.86 -9.52
N GLU A 9 13.61 6.96 -10.36
CA GLU A 9 13.26 5.59 -9.98
C GLU A 9 14.46 4.85 -9.39
N GLN A 10 15.63 4.91 -10.03
CA GLN A 10 16.87 4.28 -9.54
C GLN A 10 17.24 4.77 -8.12
N ILE A 11 17.04 6.06 -7.81
CA ILE A 11 17.30 6.61 -6.47
C ILE A 11 16.26 6.09 -5.47
N LEU A 12 14.99 6.06 -5.85
CA LEU A 12 13.90 5.61 -4.97
C LEU A 12 13.98 4.11 -4.69
N ASP A 13 14.35 3.29 -5.68
CA ASP A 13 14.59 1.86 -5.48
C ASP A 13 15.76 1.62 -4.50
N ALA A 14 16.85 2.36 -4.66
CA ALA A 14 17.97 2.30 -3.71
C ALA A 14 17.56 2.72 -2.29
N ALA A 15 16.79 3.79 -2.18
CA ALA A 15 16.29 4.27 -0.90
C ALA A 15 15.37 3.25 -0.21
N LEU A 16 14.54 2.53 -0.97
CA LEU A 16 13.71 1.45 -0.48
C LEU A 16 14.54 0.35 0.20
N HIS A 17 15.59 -0.11 -0.48
CA HIS A 17 16.49 -1.12 0.09
C HIS A 17 17.21 -0.60 1.34
N VAL A 18 17.69 0.63 1.31
CA VAL A 18 18.40 1.24 2.45
C VAL A 18 17.51 1.38 3.68
N ILE A 19 16.25 1.83 3.51
CA ILE A 19 15.34 2.01 4.65
C ILE A 19 14.94 0.68 5.28
N VAL A 20 14.78 -0.35 4.48
CA VAL A 20 14.43 -1.69 4.99
C VAL A 20 15.60 -2.34 5.73
N GLN A 21 16.84 -2.09 5.30
CA GLN A 21 18.03 -2.64 5.94
C GLN A 21 18.43 -1.89 7.21
N ASN A 22 18.42 -0.56 7.16
CA ASN A 22 19.03 0.29 8.19
C ASN A 22 17.97 1.02 9.04
N GLY A 23 16.69 1.00 8.65
CA GLY A 23 15.70 1.90 9.19
C GLY A 23 15.94 3.37 8.81
N TYR A 24 14.97 4.24 9.05
CA TYR A 24 15.10 5.65 8.69
C TYR A 24 16.24 6.37 9.45
N HIS A 25 16.33 6.15 10.75
CA HIS A 25 17.28 6.93 11.58
C HIS A 25 18.73 6.64 11.27
N GLN A 26 19.08 5.38 11.04
CA GLN A 26 20.46 4.96 10.77
C GLN A 26 20.84 5.14 9.29
N SER A 27 19.89 5.24 8.37
CA SER A 27 20.16 5.46 6.95
C SER A 27 20.78 6.84 6.69
N ARG A 28 21.69 6.92 5.72
CA ARG A 28 22.38 8.14 5.29
C ARG A 28 22.23 8.35 3.78
N MET A 29 22.41 9.59 3.31
CA MET A 29 22.44 9.87 1.86
C MET A 29 23.55 9.09 1.16
N ASP A 30 24.68 8.86 1.82
CA ASP A 30 25.81 8.11 1.25
C ASP A 30 25.48 6.63 1.08
N ASP A 31 24.59 6.05 1.90
CA ASP A 31 24.09 4.68 1.70
C ASP A 31 23.24 4.59 0.42
N ILE A 32 22.39 5.60 0.18
CA ILE A 32 21.59 5.69 -1.05
C ILE A 32 22.50 5.89 -2.27
N VAL A 33 23.55 6.70 -2.14
CA VAL A 33 24.56 6.88 -3.20
C VAL A 33 25.21 5.54 -3.56
N SER A 34 25.71 4.81 -2.56
CA SER A 34 26.40 3.53 -2.79
C SER A 34 25.47 2.47 -3.38
N THR A 35 24.24 2.39 -2.88
CA THR A 35 23.24 1.39 -3.34
C THR A 35 22.74 1.70 -4.74
N SER A 36 22.54 2.98 -5.08
CA SER A 36 22.03 3.38 -6.41
C SER A 36 23.08 3.28 -7.51
N GLY A 37 24.37 3.24 -7.18
CA GLY A 37 25.46 3.31 -8.17
C GLY A 37 25.56 4.66 -8.88
N LEU A 38 24.89 5.71 -8.39
CA LEU A 38 24.94 7.05 -8.93
C LEU A 38 25.99 7.90 -8.21
N SER A 39 26.53 8.92 -8.89
CA SER A 39 27.41 9.88 -8.21
C SER A 39 26.64 10.70 -7.16
N LYS A 40 27.35 11.10 -6.10
CA LYS A 40 26.79 11.96 -5.05
C LYS A 40 26.15 13.23 -5.63
N GLY A 41 26.82 13.88 -6.55
CA GLY A 41 26.30 15.08 -7.24
C GLY A 41 25.01 14.83 -8.03
N ALA A 42 24.89 13.65 -8.65
CA ALA A 42 23.68 13.27 -9.36
C ALA A 42 22.47 13.14 -8.40
N ILE A 43 22.66 12.55 -7.22
CA ILE A 43 21.56 12.41 -6.25
C ILE A 43 21.19 13.76 -5.64
N TYR A 44 22.17 14.59 -5.25
CA TYR A 44 21.92 15.91 -4.67
C TYR A 44 21.30 16.91 -5.65
N TRP A 45 21.34 16.61 -6.95
CA TRP A 45 20.57 17.37 -7.94
C TRP A 45 19.06 17.13 -7.82
N TYR A 46 18.63 15.91 -7.42
CA TYR A 46 17.21 15.55 -7.23
C TYR A 46 16.70 15.84 -5.82
N TYR A 47 17.51 15.58 -4.81
CA TYR A 47 17.10 15.59 -3.41
C TYR A 47 18.14 16.28 -2.52
N LYS A 48 17.69 17.20 -1.69
CA LYS A 48 18.58 17.95 -0.78
C LYS A 48 18.87 17.17 0.52
N SER A 49 17.96 16.28 0.91
CA SER A 49 18.06 15.51 2.15
C SER A 49 17.52 14.09 1.98
N LYS A 50 17.88 13.20 2.89
CA LYS A 50 17.27 11.87 2.94
C LYS A 50 15.77 11.95 3.20
N LYS A 51 15.30 12.94 3.95
CA LYS A 51 13.89 13.17 4.20
C LYS A 51 13.13 13.40 2.89
N ASP A 52 13.68 14.24 2.02
CA ASP A 52 13.08 14.50 0.69
C ASP A 52 12.97 13.21 -0.13
N VAL A 53 14.00 12.37 -0.11
CA VAL A 53 13.99 11.06 -0.80
C VAL A 53 12.87 10.19 -0.26
N TYR A 54 12.77 10.03 1.05
CA TYR A 54 11.78 9.13 1.65
C TYR A 54 10.35 9.65 1.55
N LEU A 55 10.13 10.96 1.64
CA LEU A 55 8.83 11.55 1.37
C LEU A 55 8.39 11.34 -0.10
N ASP A 56 9.33 11.39 -1.03
CA ASP A 56 9.05 11.12 -2.43
C ASP A 56 8.89 9.62 -2.71
N LEU A 57 9.58 8.75 -1.97
CA LEU A 57 9.40 7.31 -2.03
C LEU A 57 7.96 6.91 -1.62
N VAL A 58 7.41 7.53 -0.56
CA VAL A 58 6.00 7.35 -0.19
C VAL A 58 5.07 7.74 -1.34
N ASN A 59 5.31 8.89 -2.00
CA ASN A 59 4.52 9.30 -3.16
C ASN A 59 4.63 8.33 -4.34
N HIS A 60 5.85 7.87 -4.64
CA HIS A 60 6.11 6.97 -5.75
C HIS A 60 5.31 5.68 -5.61
N TRP A 61 5.25 5.15 -4.40
CA TRP A 61 4.44 3.97 -4.13
C TRP A 61 2.95 4.22 -4.24
N VAL A 62 2.47 5.33 -3.68
CA VAL A 62 1.06 5.70 -3.83
C VAL A 62 0.65 5.72 -5.29
N ILE A 63 1.44 6.39 -6.13
CA ILE A 63 1.15 6.48 -7.57
C ILE A 63 1.17 5.08 -8.19
N ARG A 64 2.16 4.26 -7.86
CA ARG A 64 2.30 2.91 -8.41
C ARG A 64 1.12 2.00 -8.02
N TYR A 65 0.71 2.04 -6.74
CA TYR A 65 -0.45 1.28 -6.25
C TYR A 65 -1.78 1.85 -6.76
N SER A 66 -1.94 3.17 -6.76
CA SER A 66 -3.15 3.80 -7.30
C SER A 66 -3.35 3.47 -8.78
N ASN A 67 -2.28 3.44 -9.57
CA ASN A 67 -2.36 3.07 -10.99
C ASN A 67 -2.83 1.62 -11.15
N SER A 68 -2.30 0.68 -10.37
CA SER A 68 -2.75 -0.72 -10.41
C SER A 68 -4.23 -0.86 -10.06
N LEU A 69 -4.76 -0.03 -9.16
CA LEU A 69 -6.19 -0.02 -8.82
C LEU A 69 -7.05 0.69 -9.86
N LEU A 70 -6.50 1.73 -10.53
CA LEU A 70 -7.20 2.43 -11.61
C LEU A 70 -7.35 1.58 -12.87
N GLU A 71 -6.46 0.61 -13.07
CA GLU A 71 -6.51 -0.37 -14.16
C GLU A 71 -7.54 -1.49 -13.93
N LEU A 72 -8.07 -1.62 -12.69
CA LEU A 72 -9.12 -2.59 -12.42
C LEU A 72 -10.41 -2.20 -13.15
N PRO A 73 -11.11 -3.19 -13.76
CA PRO A 73 -12.42 -2.94 -14.42
C PRO A 73 -13.40 -2.30 -13.43
N LYS A 74 -13.93 -1.12 -13.79
CA LYS A 74 -14.85 -0.35 -12.93
C LYS A 74 -16.32 -0.52 -13.35
N GLU A 75 -16.55 -0.90 -14.60
CA GLU A 75 -17.87 -0.99 -15.20
C GLU A 75 -18.32 -2.44 -15.28
N ASP A 76 -19.58 -2.69 -15.06
CA ASP A 76 -20.31 -3.97 -15.21
C ASP A 76 -19.90 -5.15 -14.29
N ILE A 77 -19.09 -4.93 -13.25
CA ILE A 77 -18.83 -5.97 -12.26
C ILE A 77 -19.45 -5.65 -10.90
N SER A 78 -19.90 -6.69 -10.19
CA SER A 78 -20.51 -6.56 -8.88
C SER A 78 -19.55 -5.97 -7.84
N ALA A 79 -20.07 -5.40 -6.76
CA ALA A 79 -19.26 -4.83 -5.69
C ALA A 79 -18.38 -5.89 -5.01
N GLY A 80 -18.90 -7.10 -4.82
CA GLY A 80 -18.14 -8.23 -4.29
C GLY A 80 -16.97 -8.62 -5.20
N LYS A 81 -17.16 -8.61 -6.53
CA LYS A 81 -16.08 -8.86 -7.48
C LYS A 81 -15.03 -7.74 -7.47
N GLN A 82 -15.45 -6.48 -7.29
CA GLN A 82 -14.51 -5.37 -7.14
C GLN A 82 -13.65 -5.51 -5.88
N LEU A 83 -14.25 -5.90 -4.76
CA LEU A 83 -13.50 -6.20 -3.53
C LEU A 83 -12.53 -7.39 -3.72
N ASN A 84 -12.97 -8.47 -4.37
CA ASN A 84 -12.11 -9.60 -4.68
C ASN A 84 -10.88 -9.18 -5.48
N ASN A 85 -11.09 -8.42 -6.55
CA ASN A 85 -10.01 -7.92 -7.39
C ASN A 85 -9.03 -7.02 -6.59
N LEU A 86 -9.53 -6.25 -5.63
CA LEU A 86 -8.71 -5.44 -4.73
C LEU A 86 -7.80 -6.32 -3.88
N PHE A 87 -8.35 -7.34 -3.20
CA PHE A 87 -7.58 -8.26 -2.36
C PHE A 87 -6.55 -9.05 -3.18
N GLU A 88 -6.93 -9.57 -4.34
CA GLU A 88 -6.00 -10.26 -5.26
C GLU A 88 -4.86 -9.34 -5.70
N THR A 89 -5.15 -8.07 -6.01
CA THR A 89 -4.13 -7.10 -6.42
C THR A 89 -3.12 -6.86 -5.31
N PHE A 90 -3.57 -6.71 -4.06
CA PHE A 90 -2.68 -6.54 -2.91
C PHE A 90 -1.85 -7.77 -2.62
N PHE A 91 -2.47 -8.94 -2.67
CA PHE A 91 -1.78 -10.21 -2.47
C PHE A 91 -0.70 -10.44 -3.53
N ASN A 92 -1.04 -10.27 -4.80
CA ASN A 92 -0.09 -10.41 -5.91
C ASN A 92 1.08 -9.42 -5.79
N GLN A 93 0.80 -8.19 -5.31
CA GLN A 93 1.85 -7.21 -5.08
C GLN A 93 2.74 -7.61 -3.90
N PHE A 94 2.16 -8.15 -2.83
CA PHE A 94 2.92 -8.67 -1.69
C PHE A 94 3.86 -9.81 -2.12
N GLU A 95 3.38 -10.77 -2.89
CA GLU A 95 4.21 -11.86 -3.39
C GLU A 95 5.33 -11.38 -4.32
N LYS A 96 5.03 -10.39 -5.16
CA LYS A 96 6.00 -9.86 -6.12
C LYS A 96 7.10 -9.03 -5.47
N ASP A 97 6.75 -8.26 -4.44
CA ASP A 97 7.66 -7.28 -3.84
C ASP A 97 7.35 -7.05 -2.35
N PRO A 98 7.62 -8.04 -1.48
CA PRO A 98 7.32 -7.94 -0.04
C PRO A 98 8.15 -6.84 0.66
N ILE A 99 9.27 -6.41 0.09
CA ILE A 99 10.14 -5.35 0.65
C ILE A 99 9.39 -4.02 0.80
N VAL A 100 8.43 -3.75 -0.10
CA VAL A 100 7.57 -2.58 -0.05
C VAL A 100 6.71 -2.57 1.21
N PHE A 101 6.12 -3.70 1.56
CA PHE A 101 5.28 -3.86 2.75
C PHE A 101 6.10 -3.75 4.04
N LYS A 102 7.34 -4.23 4.02
CA LYS A 102 8.28 -4.05 5.13
C LYS A 102 8.64 -2.57 5.33
N ALA A 103 8.85 -1.82 4.27
CA ALA A 103 9.13 -0.38 4.36
C ALA A 103 7.91 0.43 4.83
N LEU A 104 6.68 -0.01 4.54
CA LEU A 104 5.47 0.65 5.07
C LEU A 104 5.46 0.68 6.60
N LEU A 105 5.94 -0.37 7.27
CA LEU A 105 6.03 -0.41 8.73
C LEU A 105 6.94 0.70 9.27
N GLU A 106 8.07 0.97 8.60
CA GLU A 106 8.95 2.09 8.94
C GLU A 106 8.26 3.43 8.75
N PHE A 107 7.51 3.61 7.65
CA PHE A 107 6.81 4.85 7.40
C PHE A 107 5.67 5.11 8.37
N TRP A 108 4.94 4.09 8.83
CA TRP A 108 3.94 4.26 9.90
C TRP A 108 4.57 4.66 11.22
N SER A 109 5.72 4.06 11.55
CA SER A 109 6.49 4.47 12.73
C SER A 109 6.94 5.93 12.64
N LEU A 110 7.36 6.39 11.46
CA LEU A 110 7.74 7.78 11.22
C LEU A 110 6.56 8.74 11.29
N ALA A 111 5.41 8.37 10.75
CA ALA A 111 4.20 9.18 10.78
C ALA A 111 3.75 9.51 12.21
N GLY A 112 3.99 8.62 13.16
CA GLY A 112 3.72 8.88 14.58
C GLY A 112 4.63 9.93 15.23
N ARG A 113 5.70 10.38 14.54
CA ARG A 113 6.74 11.24 15.12
C ARG A 113 7.13 12.44 14.25
N ASP A 114 6.79 12.43 12.98
CA ASP A 114 7.13 13.47 11.99
C ASP A 114 5.88 13.89 11.22
N THR A 115 5.52 15.16 11.37
CA THR A 115 4.29 15.73 10.81
C THR A 115 4.21 15.64 9.28
N GLU A 116 5.34 15.76 8.56
CA GLU A 116 5.31 15.69 7.08
C GLU A 116 5.05 14.26 6.60
N PHE A 117 5.64 13.25 7.25
CA PHE A 117 5.31 11.84 6.98
C PHE A 117 3.86 11.53 7.35
N ASN A 118 3.38 12.05 8.50
CA ASN A 118 1.99 11.90 8.93
C ASN A 118 1.01 12.42 7.88
N ILE A 119 1.11 13.69 7.49
CA ILE A 119 0.24 14.32 6.49
C ILE A 119 0.26 13.53 5.17
N LYS A 120 1.44 13.05 4.78
CA LYS A 120 1.60 12.32 3.53
C LYS A 120 0.91 10.97 3.54
N LEU A 121 1.12 10.19 4.59
CA LEU A 121 0.52 8.87 4.76
C LEU A 121 -0.99 8.97 4.99
N GLU A 122 -1.44 9.92 5.80
CA GLU A 122 -2.87 10.19 6.02
C GLU A 122 -3.60 10.45 4.70
N LYS A 123 -3.04 11.29 3.83
CA LYS A 123 -3.62 11.55 2.50
C LYS A 123 -3.73 10.27 1.66
N VAL A 124 -2.72 9.43 1.68
CA VAL A 124 -2.70 8.15 0.96
C VAL A 124 -3.76 7.22 1.48
N THR A 125 -3.75 6.98 2.78
CA THR A 125 -4.69 6.09 3.47
C THR A 125 -6.13 6.58 3.26
N HIS A 126 -6.37 7.89 3.37
CA HIS A 126 -7.68 8.49 3.14
C HIS A 126 -8.21 8.21 1.72
N ASN A 127 -7.39 8.44 0.69
CA ASN A 127 -7.80 8.18 -0.71
C ASN A 127 -8.15 6.69 -0.91
N PHE A 128 -7.41 5.81 -0.25
CA PHE A 128 -7.64 4.38 -0.33
C PHE A 128 -8.95 3.97 0.34
N ILE A 129 -9.19 4.47 1.56
CA ILE A 129 -10.46 4.26 2.28
C ILE A 129 -11.63 4.78 1.45
N GLN A 130 -11.54 5.96 0.84
CA GLN A 130 -12.58 6.52 -0.03
C GLN A 130 -12.87 5.61 -1.25
N TYR A 131 -11.84 5.02 -1.85
CA TYR A 131 -12.02 4.08 -2.94
C TYR A 131 -12.80 2.83 -2.50
N ILE A 132 -12.40 2.20 -1.38
CA ILE A 132 -13.11 1.05 -0.82
C ILE A 132 -14.54 1.43 -0.43
N GLU A 133 -14.73 2.60 0.21
CA GLU A 133 -16.04 3.13 0.59
C GLU A 133 -16.98 3.25 -0.63
N SER A 134 -16.46 3.68 -1.77
CA SER A 134 -17.25 3.78 -3.00
C SER A 134 -17.74 2.40 -3.49
N ILE A 135 -16.93 1.35 -3.35
CA ILE A 135 -17.32 -0.02 -3.67
C ILE A 135 -18.43 -0.51 -2.71
N ILE A 136 -18.25 -0.25 -1.41
CA ILE A 136 -19.26 -0.64 -0.41
C ILE A 136 -20.60 0.08 -0.66
N LYS A 137 -20.58 1.39 -0.93
CA LYS A 137 -21.78 2.15 -1.30
C LYS A 137 -22.50 1.56 -2.49
N LYS A 138 -21.76 1.26 -3.57
CA LYS A 138 -22.30 0.60 -4.77
C LYS A 138 -22.97 -0.72 -4.43
N GLY A 139 -22.36 -1.56 -3.58
CA GLY A 139 -22.92 -2.84 -3.16
C GLY A 139 -24.20 -2.70 -2.31
N VAL A 140 -24.24 -1.70 -1.43
CA VAL A 140 -25.44 -1.39 -0.63
C VAL A 140 -26.58 -0.87 -1.51
N GLU A 141 -26.28 0.06 -2.42
CA GLU A 141 -27.26 0.67 -3.34
C GLU A 141 -27.85 -0.35 -4.33
N SER A 142 -27.00 -1.26 -4.84
CA SER A 142 -27.46 -2.35 -5.72
C SER A 142 -28.22 -3.46 -5.00
N GLY A 143 -28.22 -3.47 -3.65
CA GLY A 143 -28.81 -4.52 -2.83
C GLY A 143 -27.98 -5.81 -2.76
N GLU A 144 -26.76 -5.83 -3.29
CA GLU A 144 -25.82 -6.94 -3.16
C GLU A 144 -25.34 -7.07 -1.72
N PHE A 145 -25.06 -5.93 -1.08
CA PHE A 145 -24.63 -5.88 0.32
C PHE A 145 -25.82 -5.49 1.23
N LYS A 146 -25.78 -6.00 2.46
CA LYS A 146 -26.70 -5.54 3.52
C LYS A 146 -26.38 -4.10 3.91
N GLN A 147 -27.33 -3.46 4.60
CA GLN A 147 -27.12 -2.12 5.14
C GLN A 147 -25.98 -2.14 6.17
N VAL A 148 -24.91 -1.46 5.86
CA VAL A 148 -23.73 -1.26 6.73
C VAL A 148 -23.30 0.20 6.64
N ASN A 149 -22.51 0.66 7.63
CA ASN A 149 -21.84 1.94 7.52
C ASN A 149 -20.65 1.81 6.52
N PRO A 150 -20.68 2.46 5.34
CA PRO A 150 -19.67 2.25 4.31
C PRO A 150 -18.27 2.67 4.75
N ASN A 151 -18.15 3.73 5.55
CA ASN A 151 -16.86 4.23 6.03
C ASN A 151 -16.24 3.26 7.04
N ILE A 152 -17.02 2.73 7.98
CA ILE A 152 -16.53 1.74 8.97
C ILE A 152 -16.11 0.46 8.24
N ALA A 153 -16.92 -0.01 7.30
CA ALA A 153 -16.59 -1.20 6.51
C ALA A 153 -15.31 -1.00 5.71
N ALA A 154 -15.15 0.16 5.05
CA ALA A 154 -13.95 0.49 4.28
C ALA A 154 -12.70 0.57 5.16
N MET A 155 -12.79 1.21 6.33
CA MET A 155 -11.68 1.27 7.28
C MET A 155 -11.30 -0.13 7.78
N SER A 156 -12.27 -0.98 8.09
CA SER A 156 -12.01 -2.36 8.53
C SER A 156 -11.29 -3.16 7.46
N ILE A 157 -11.72 -3.04 6.19
CA ILE A 157 -11.07 -3.68 5.05
C ILE A 157 -9.63 -3.17 4.89
N MET A 158 -9.41 -1.85 4.99
CA MET A 158 -8.08 -1.25 4.88
C MET A 158 -7.13 -1.80 5.94
N VAL A 159 -7.54 -1.85 7.21
CA VAL A 159 -6.73 -2.38 8.32
C VAL A 159 -6.37 -3.86 8.08
N VAL A 160 -7.29 -4.64 7.54
CA VAL A 160 -7.03 -6.06 7.21
C VAL A 160 -6.00 -6.18 6.09
N ILE A 161 -6.14 -5.38 5.02
CA ILE A 161 -5.18 -5.36 3.90
C ILE A 161 -3.79 -4.94 4.40
N GLU A 162 -3.71 -3.91 5.22
CA GLU A 162 -2.44 -3.48 5.82
C GLU A 162 -1.83 -4.56 6.72
N GLY A 163 -2.66 -5.39 7.34
CA GLY A 163 -2.24 -6.53 8.16
C GLY A 163 -1.31 -7.51 7.45
N ILE A 164 -1.33 -7.60 6.11
CA ILE A 164 -0.38 -8.43 5.35
C ILE A 164 1.08 -8.04 5.61
N SER A 165 1.34 -6.79 5.96
CA SER A 165 2.70 -6.31 6.27
C SER A 165 3.34 -7.05 7.45
N TRP A 166 2.53 -7.61 8.36
CA TRP A 166 3.01 -8.40 9.49
C TRP A 166 3.76 -9.66 9.05
N PHE A 167 3.38 -10.24 7.90
CA PHE A 167 4.05 -11.42 7.35
C PHE A 167 5.49 -11.14 6.90
N THR A 168 5.88 -9.87 6.79
CA THR A 168 7.28 -9.49 6.53
C THR A 168 8.16 -9.47 7.78
N LEU A 169 7.56 -9.53 8.98
CA LEU A 169 8.28 -9.45 10.26
C LEU A 169 8.63 -10.82 10.84
N PHE A 170 7.86 -11.85 10.49
CA PHE A 170 8.01 -13.16 11.10
C PHE A 170 8.38 -14.22 10.06
N GLU A 171 9.57 -14.80 10.20
CA GLU A 171 10.09 -15.84 9.29
C GLU A 171 9.32 -17.17 9.39
N LYS A 172 8.70 -17.43 10.54
CA LYS A 172 7.95 -18.65 10.81
C LYS A 172 6.54 -18.32 11.26
N ASN A 173 5.66 -18.15 10.30
CA ASN A 173 4.23 -18.07 10.56
C ASN A 173 3.59 -19.45 10.43
N SER A 174 2.65 -19.76 11.32
CA SER A 174 1.83 -20.97 11.21
C SER A 174 0.82 -20.92 10.06
N VAL A 175 0.54 -19.71 9.56
CA VAL A 175 -0.39 -19.41 8.47
C VAL A 175 0.36 -18.62 7.40
N SER A 176 0.19 -18.96 6.14
CA SER A 176 0.77 -18.20 5.03
C SER A 176 -0.01 -16.90 4.78
N ALA A 177 0.65 -15.89 4.17
CA ALA A 177 -0.02 -14.65 3.77
C ALA A 177 -1.21 -14.93 2.83
N LYS A 178 -1.09 -15.95 1.98
CA LYS A 178 -2.16 -16.38 1.07
C LYS A 178 -3.37 -16.89 1.84
N GLU A 179 -3.19 -17.87 2.71
CA GLU A 179 -4.28 -18.42 3.52
C GLU A 179 -4.96 -17.34 4.37
N TYR A 180 -4.15 -16.42 4.93
CA TYR A 180 -4.69 -15.29 5.68
C TYR A 180 -5.60 -14.42 4.81
N ILE A 181 -5.13 -13.94 3.67
CA ILE A 181 -5.88 -13.04 2.79
C ILE A 181 -7.14 -13.72 2.26
N GLU A 182 -7.05 -14.96 1.78
CA GLU A 182 -8.20 -15.71 1.26
C GLU A 182 -9.28 -15.90 2.33
N THR A 183 -8.88 -16.36 3.53
CA THR A 183 -9.82 -16.60 4.64
C THR A 183 -10.46 -15.32 5.13
N VAL A 184 -9.68 -14.26 5.30
CA VAL A 184 -10.21 -12.98 5.81
C VAL A 184 -11.12 -12.31 4.77
N PHE A 185 -10.80 -12.43 3.47
CA PHE A 185 -11.68 -11.96 2.42
C PHE A 185 -13.04 -12.67 2.45
N GLU A 186 -13.06 -14.00 2.61
CA GLU A 186 -14.30 -14.76 2.76
C GLU A 186 -15.13 -14.30 3.97
N PHE A 187 -14.49 -14.03 5.12
CA PHE A 187 -15.17 -13.48 6.29
C PHE A 187 -15.78 -12.11 6.02
N ILE A 188 -15.03 -11.20 5.38
CA ILE A 188 -15.51 -9.87 5.03
C ILE A 188 -16.69 -9.97 4.06
N LEU A 189 -16.54 -10.75 2.99
CA LEU A 189 -17.56 -10.87 1.97
C LEU A 189 -18.85 -11.50 2.54
N SER A 190 -18.74 -12.58 3.31
CA SER A 190 -19.89 -13.21 3.99
C SER A 190 -20.55 -12.25 4.99
N GLY A 191 -19.74 -11.38 5.62
CA GLY A 191 -20.20 -10.31 6.48
C GLY A 191 -20.96 -9.20 5.75
N LEU A 192 -20.68 -8.95 4.49
CA LEU A 192 -21.30 -7.90 3.66
C LEU A 192 -22.49 -8.39 2.86
N LEU A 193 -22.39 -9.58 2.30
CA LEU A 193 -23.45 -10.12 1.42
C LEU A 193 -24.80 -10.20 2.14
N LYS A 194 -25.85 -9.84 1.40
CA LYS A 194 -27.21 -10.02 1.85
C LYS A 194 -27.54 -11.52 1.81
N ARG A 195 -27.99 -12.09 2.93
CA ARG A 195 -28.47 -13.47 2.92
C ARG A 195 -29.70 -13.55 2.02
N ILE A 196 -29.66 -14.42 1.04
CA ILE A 196 -30.88 -14.81 0.31
C ILE A 196 -31.66 -15.67 1.31
N GLU A 197 -32.76 -15.14 1.82
CA GLU A 197 -33.71 -15.94 2.57
C GLU A 197 -34.31 -16.95 1.58
N SER A 198 -33.98 -18.22 1.80
CA SER A 198 -34.53 -19.35 1.02
C SER A 198 -35.95 -19.66 1.45
#